data_3afa6a380d31082874c227b46ceb369d
#
_entry.id   3afa6a380d31082874c227b46ceb369d
#
_cell.length_a   1.000
_cell.length_b   1.000
_cell.length_c   1.000
_cell.angle_alpha   90.00
_cell.angle_beta   90.00
_cell.angle_gamma   90.00
#
_symmetry.space_group_name_H-M   'P 1'
#
loop_
_entity.id
_entity.type
_entity.pdbx_description
1 polymer ?
#
loop_
_entity_poly.entity_id
_entity_poly.type
_entity_poly.pdbx_seq_one_letter_code
_entity_poly.pdbx_strand_id
1 'polypeptide(L)'
;MSRHATNRPFVVETIKWFRLEFINVDQLIKAHQGQYKLPSKPVLLTVDDGYQSFYQNAYPVIRAKKIPVVLAVVGSWLEPKENQNVDFGGESIARNKILSWDELKEMQNSGLVEIASHSYHLHQGVNANPQGNLEPAAITRIYDTKSKSYENDADYQARVYQDLKKNNDLLKAHGLRSPRVMVWPYGRYNMQLVKTAKELGMPITITLDDGAD
;
A
#
# COMPACT_ATOMS: atom_id res chain seq x y z
N MET A 1 -3.80 -18.38 39.32
CA MET A 1 -2.58 -17.60 39.06
C MET A 1 -2.43 -17.43 37.55
N SER A 2 -2.89 -16.30 37.04
CA SER A 2 -2.87 -15.96 35.61
C SER A 2 -1.49 -15.38 35.28
N ARG A 3 -0.72 -16.06 34.42
CA ARG A 3 0.51 -15.49 33.88
C ARG A 3 0.13 -14.53 32.75
N HIS A 4 0.19 -13.24 33.02
CA HIS A 4 0.18 -12.22 31.99
C HIS A 4 1.46 -12.36 31.16
N ALA A 5 1.34 -12.90 29.96
CA ALA A 5 2.40 -12.84 28.98
C ALA A 5 2.57 -11.38 28.57
N THR A 6 3.63 -10.75 29.04
CA THR A 6 4.04 -9.42 28.57
C THR A 6 4.52 -9.58 27.13
N ASN A 7 3.66 -9.21 26.18
CA ASN A 7 4.04 -9.04 24.77
C ASN A 7 5.05 -7.88 24.68
N ARG A 8 6.30 -8.13 25.00
CA ARG A 8 7.39 -7.20 24.61
C ARG A 8 7.58 -7.32 23.11
N PRO A 9 7.64 -6.24 22.38
CA PRO A 9 7.80 -6.31 20.94
C PRO A 9 9.19 -6.83 20.58
N PHE A 10 9.27 -8.12 20.34
CA PHE A 10 10.46 -8.86 19.89
C PHE A 10 11.17 -8.17 18.72
N VAL A 11 10.40 -7.54 17.82
CA VAL A 11 10.90 -6.83 16.65
C VAL A 11 11.81 -5.64 17.00
N VAL A 12 11.48 -4.84 18.03
CA VAL A 12 12.24 -3.62 18.34
C VAL A 12 13.59 -3.93 19.00
N GLU A 13 13.68 -4.99 19.78
CA GLU A 13 14.95 -5.42 20.37
C GLU A 13 15.87 -6.06 19.32
N THR A 14 15.32 -6.83 18.39
CA THR A 14 16.06 -7.42 17.26
C THR A 14 16.70 -6.33 16.39
N ILE A 15 15.98 -5.23 16.13
CA ILE A 15 16.45 -4.10 15.33
C ILE A 15 17.71 -3.46 15.93
N LYS A 16 17.80 -3.29 17.26
CA LYS A 16 18.99 -2.77 17.93
C LYS A 16 20.23 -3.68 17.78
N TRP A 17 20.02 -4.99 17.77
CA TRP A 17 21.08 -5.98 17.62
C TRP A 17 21.74 -5.92 16.23
N PHE A 18 20.92 -5.68 15.16
CA PHE A 18 21.39 -5.66 13.78
C PHE A 18 21.87 -4.28 13.31
N ARG A 19 21.87 -3.24 14.16
CA ARG A 19 22.17 -1.84 13.79
C ARG A 19 21.35 -1.38 12.57
N LEU A 20 20.09 -1.80 12.48
CA LEU A 20 19.18 -1.34 11.45
C LEU A 20 18.76 0.09 11.74
N GLU A 21 18.70 0.91 10.69
CA GLU A 21 18.31 2.32 10.80
C GLU A 21 17.11 2.57 9.92
N PHE A 22 15.99 2.99 10.55
CA PHE A 22 14.78 3.31 9.79
C PHE A 22 14.97 4.61 9.02
N ILE A 23 14.60 4.57 7.74
CA ILE A 23 14.61 5.72 6.84
C ILE A 23 13.19 6.05 6.40
N ASN A 24 12.96 7.31 6.03
CA ASN A 24 11.72 7.77 5.44
C ASN A 24 11.83 7.91 3.91
N VAL A 25 10.70 8.18 3.27
CA VAL A 25 10.60 8.36 1.81
C VAL A 25 11.46 9.54 1.32
N ASP A 26 11.56 10.64 2.08
CA ASP A 26 12.39 11.79 1.69
C ASP A 26 13.88 11.44 1.66
N GLN A 27 14.35 10.66 2.64
CA GLN A 27 15.74 10.18 2.67
C GLN A 27 16.04 9.27 1.49
N LEU A 28 15.08 8.38 1.13
CA LEU A 28 15.21 7.50 -0.02
C LEU A 28 15.28 8.30 -1.33
N ILE A 29 14.37 9.26 -1.53
CA ILE A 29 14.37 10.13 -2.73
C ILE A 29 15.69 10.91 -2.83
N LYS A 30 16.12 11.56 -1.74
CA LYS A 30 17.38 12.31 -1.71
C LYS A 30 18.60 11.43 -1.96
N ALA A 31 18.58 10.20 -1.47
CA ALA A 31 19.66 9.26 -1.71
C ALA A 31 19.74 8.87 -3.20
N HIS A 32 18.60 8.58 -3.83
CA HIS A 32 18.54 8.32 -5.27
C HIS A 32 19.02 9.51 -6.11
N GLN A 33 18.81 10.75 -5.62
CA GLN A 33 19.32 11.97 -6.26
C GLN A 33 20.79 12.30 -5.95
N GLY A 34 21.46 11.46 -5.17
CA GLY A 34 22.85 11.71 -4.74
C GLY A 34 23.00 12.81 -3.66
N GLN A 35 21.89 13.27 -3.06
CA GLN A 35 21.84 14.37 -2.10
C GLN A 35 21.87 13.90 -0.64
N TYR A 36 21.78 12.61 -0.40
CA TYR A 36 21.79 12.01 0.94
C TYR A 36 22.49 10.66 0.92
N LYS A 37 23.34 10.42 1.90
CA LYS A 37 24.00 9.12 2.08
C LYS A 37 23.17 8.28 3.05
N LEU A 38 22.62 7.18 2.57
CA LEU A 38 21.90 6.25 3.44
C LEU A 38 22.83 5.65 4.51
N PRO A 39 22.27 5.31 5.69
CA PRO A 39 23.00 4.54 6.69
C PRO A 39 23.42 3.17 6.15
N SER A 40 24.31 2.49 6.88
CA SER A 40 24.89 1.22 6.41
C SER A 40 23.86 0.08 6.26
N LYS A 41 22.79 0.15 7.03
CA LYS A 41 21.70 -0.83 7.02
C LYS A 41 20.35 -0.12 7.06
N PRO A 42 19.96 0.55 5.96
CA PRO A 42 18.72 1.29 5.91
C PRO A 42 17.52 0.36 5.85
N VAL A 43 16.45 0.71 6.56
CA VAL A 43 15.16 -0.01 6.52
C VAL A 43 14.06 0.98 6.22
N LEU A 44 13.37 0.80 5.10
CA LEU A 44 12.09 1.45 4.84
C LEU A 44 10.99 0.50 5.33
N LEU A 45 10.34 0.85 6.44
CA LEU A 45 9.25 0.05 6.97
C LEU A 45 7.98 0.30 6.16
N THR A 46 7.33 -0.76 5.68
CA THR A 46 6.07 -0.68 4.93
C THR A 46 5.00 -1.52 5.59
N VAL A 47 3.75 -1.06 5.50
CA VAL A 47 2.55 -1.77 5.95
C VAL A 47 1.47 -1.56 4.91
N ASP A 48 0.77 -2.64 4.56
CA ASP A 48 -0.21 -2.63 3.50
C ASP A 48 -1.65 -2.66 4.05
N ASP A 49 -2.62 -2.48 3.13
CA ASP A 49 -4.07 -2.67 3.30
C ASP A 49 -4.80 -1.60 4.11
N GLY A 50 -4.19 -0.99 5.10
CA GLY A 50 -4.85 0.01 5.93
C GLY A 50 -5.82 -0.58 6.96
N TYR A 51 -5.45 -1.69 7.59
CA TYR A 51 -6.24 -2.28 8.68
C TYR A 51 -6.31 -1.39 9.92
N GLN A 52 -7.47 -1.35 10.56
CA GLN A 52 -7.70 -0.67 11.84
C GLN A 52 -6.75 -1.16 12.95
N SER A 53 -6.36 -2.42 12.93
CA SER A 53 -5.40 -2.99 13.87
C SER A 53 -4.02 -2.34 13.82
N PHE A 54 -3.62 -1.77 12.68
CA PHE A 54 -2.39 -0.99 12.58
C PHE A 54 -2.43 0.25 13.48
N TYR A 55 -3.51 1.02 13.42
CA TYR A 55 -3.68 2.21 14.24
C TYR A 55 -3.75 1.86 15.74
N GLN A 56 -4.48 0.79 16.08
CA GLN A 56 -4.70 0.38 17.48
C GLN A 56 -3.45 -0.21 18.12
N ASN A 57 -2.65 -1.00 17.40
CA ASN A 57 -1.59 -1.81 17.99
C ASN A 57 -0.17 -1.37 17.56
N ALA A 58 0.04 -1.03 16.31
CA ALA A 58 1.36 -0.69 15.78
C ALA A 58 1.68 0.80 15.90
N TYR A 59 0.74 1.67 15.54
CA TYR A 59 0.98 3.12 15.52
C TYR A 59 1.39 3.72 16.87
N PRO A 60 0.86 3.32 18.03
CA PRO A 60 1.36 3.80 19.33
C PRO A 60 2.86 3.49 19.54
N VAL A 61 3.32 2.34 19.10
CA VAL A 61 4.74 1.94 19.19
C VAL A 61 5.59 2.77 18.20
N ILE A 62 5.12 2.90 16.96
CA ILE A 62 5.73 3.71 15.91
C ILE A 62 5.92 5.15 16.40
N ARG A 63 4.87 5.74 16.96
CA ARG A 63 4.88 7.10 17.51
C ARG A 63 5.85 7.24 18.69
N ALA A 64 5.81 6.33 19.65
CA ALA A 64 6.68 6.34 20.82
C ALA A 64 8.17 6.18 20.46
N LYS A 65 8.47 5.40 19.41
CA LYS A 65 9.84 5.12 18.95
C LYS A 65 10.28 6.06 17.83
N LYS A 66 9.40 6.92 17.32
CA LYS A 66 9.64 7.82 16.18
C LYS A 66 10.12 7.07 14.93
N ILE A 67 9.50 5.93 14.64
CA ILE A 67 9.83 5.09 13.48
C ILE A 67 9.07 5.62 12.26
N PRO A 68 9.72 6.03 11.17
CA PRO A 68 9.04 6.35 9.94
C PRO A 68 8.47 5.08 9.29
N VAL A 69 7.28 5.19 8.69
CA VAL A 69 6.60 4.07 8.04
C VAL A 69 5.86 4.54 6.80
N VAL A 70 5.80 3.69 5.78
CA VAL A 70 4.94 3.83 4.62
C VAL A 70 3.70 2.96 4.85
N LEU A 71 2.53 3.57 4.81
CA LEU A 71 1.24 2.89 4.96
C LEU A 71 0.47 2.96 3.64
N ALA A 72 0.38 1.84 2.94
CA ALA A 72 -0.32 1.73 1.67
C ALA A 72 -1.80 1.38 1.88
N VAL A 73 -2.70 2.13 1.25
CA VAL A 73 -4.13 1.97 1.45
C VAL A 73 -4.87 1.72 0.13
N VAL A 74 -5.88 0.85 0.18
CA VAL A 74 -6.78 0.52 -0.93
C VAL A 74 -7.97 1.46 -0.89
N GLY A 75 -8.13 2.31 -1.92
CA GLY A 75 -9.15 3.36 -1.91
C GLY A 75 -10.58 2.84 -1.81
N SER A 76 -10.92 1.79 -2.54
CA SER A 76 -12.26 1.20 -2.51
C SER A 76 -12.68 0.66 -1.14
N TRP A 77 -11.72 0.37 -0.26
CA TRP A 77 -12.00 -0.08 1.10
C TRP A 77 -12.26 1.07 2.07
N LEU A 78 -11.88 2.29 1.70
CA LEU A 78 -12.08 3.49 2.53
C LEU A 78 -13.42 4.18 2.26
N GLU A 79 -14.04 3.97 1.09
CA GLU A 79 -15.29 4.64 0.69
C GLU A 79 -16.58 4.14 1.38
N PRO A 80 -16.75 2.84 1.70
CA PRO A 80 -17.96 2.37 2.34
C PRO A 80 -18.22 3.09 3.67
N LYS A 81 -19.50 3.29 4.02
CA LYS A 81 -19.90 3.84 5.31
C LYS A 81 -19.59 2.85 6.44
N GLU A 82 -19.46 3.33 7.66
CA GLU A 82 -19.08 2.51 8.83
C GLU A 82 -19.98 1.29 9.08
N ASN A 83 -21.25 1.36 8.69
CA ASN A 83 -22.21 0.27 8.84
C ASN A 83 -22.28 -0.67 7.64
N GLN A 84 -21.41 -0.51 6.67
CA GLN A 84 -21.31 -1.35 5.48
C GLN A 84 -20.14 -2.33 5.59
N ASN A 85 -20.06 -3.24 4.63
CA ASN A 85 -18.91 -4.12 4.47
C ASN A 85 -18.02 -3.67 3.32
N VAL A 86 -16.79 -4.08 3.40
CA VAL A 86 -15.76 -3.93 2.36
C VAL A 86 -15.59 -5.27 1.67
N ASP A 87 -15.50 -5.25 0.35
CA ASP A 87 -15.07 -6.41 -0.42
C ASP A 87 -13.55 -6.51 -0.38
N PHE A 88 -13.06 -7.48 0.38
CA PHE A 88 -11.65 -7.77 0.57
C PHE A 88 -11.25 -8.98 -0.28
N GLY A 89 -11.07 -8.74 -1.59
CA GLY A 89 -10.64 -9.81 -2.51
C GLY A 89 -11.62 -10.98 -2.62
N GLY A 90 -12.93 -10.73 -2.48
CA GLY A 90 -13.99 -11.73 -2.48
C GLY A 90 -14.50 -12.11 -1.09
N GLU A 91 -13.82 -11.67 -0.02
CA GLU A 91 -14.31 -11.80 1.36
C GLU A 91 -14.98 -10.50 1.82
N SER A 92 -16.10 -10.63 2.53
CA SER A 92 -16.82 -9.48 3.09
C SER A 92 -16.37 -9.22 4.52
N ILE A 93 -15.70 -8.10 4.75
CA ILE A 93 -15.25 -7.67 6.08
C ILE A 93 -15.96 -6.39 6.51
N ALA A 94 -16.18 -6.20 7.81
CA ALA A 94 -16.81 -4.99 8.32
C ALA A 94 -15.91 -3.77 8.10
N ARG A 95 -16.49 -2.64 7.65
CA ARG A 95 -15.76 -1.38 7.36
C ARG A 95 -14.92 -0.89 8.54
N ASN A 96 -15.38 -1.12 9.77
CA ASN A 96 -14.64 -0.74 10.98
C ASN A 96 -13.36 -1.56 11.24
N LYS A 97 -13.06 -2.53 10.39
CA LYS A 97 -11.76 -3.22 10.38
C LYS A 97 -10.72 -2.49 9.54
N ILE A 98 -11.13 -1.50 8.77
CA ILE A 98 -10.28 -0.63 7.95
C ILE A 98 -10.19 0.76 8.61
N LEU A 99 -9.05 1.41 8.48
CA LEU A 99 -8.78 2.76 8.97
C LEU A 99 -9.85 3.77 8.54
N SER A 100 -10.13 4.72 9.40
CA SER A 100 -10.95 5.89 9.08
C SER A 100 -10.10 6.99 8.41
N TRP A 101 -10.79 7.91 7.74
CA TRP A 101 -10.14 9.09 7.14
C TRP A 101 -9.44 9.98 8.19
N ASP A 102 -10.02 10.10 9.39
CA ASP A 102 -9.45 10.95 10.43
C ASP A 102 -8.18 10.33 11.03
N GLU A 103 -8.14 9.01 11.20
CA GLU A 103 -6.93 8.29 11.62
C GLU A 103 -5.80 8.41 10.59
N LEU A 104 -6.13 8.30 9.29
CA LEU A 104 -5.16 8.52 8.22
C LEU A 104 -4.59 9.94 8.25
N LYS A 105 -5.44 10.96 8.45
CA LYS A 105 -4.99 12.36 8.60
C LYS A 105 -4.12 12.56 9.84
N GLU A 106 -4.53 12.02 10.99
CA GLU A 106 -3.74 12.09 12.22
C GLU A 106 -2.34 11.49 12.00
N MET A 107 -2.29 10.28 11.44
CA MET A 107 -1.04 9.59 11.18
C MET A 107 -0.15 10.37 10.21
N GLN A 108 -0.69 10.87 9.11
CA GLN A 108 0.05 11.70 8.16
C GLN A 108 0.57 12.99 8.82
N ASN A 109 -0.25 13.67 9.64
CA ASN A 109 0.11 14.91 10.32
C ASN A 109 1.15 14.71 11.41
N SER A 110 1.34 13.51 11.92
CA SER A 110 2.43 13.17 12.84
C SER A 110 3.82 13.33 12.19
N GLY A 111 3.89 13.33 10.85
CA GLY A 111 5.13 13.34 10.08
C GLY A 111 5.88 12.00 10.06
N LEU A 112 5.35 10.97 10.73
CA LEU A 112 5.97 9.63 10.78
C LEU A 112 5.40 8.69 9.72
N VAL A 113 4.14 8.91 9.29
CA VAL A 113 3.46 8.01 8.37
C VAL A 113 3.32 8.66 6.99
N GLU A 114 3.96 8.07 6.01
CA GLU A 114 3.75 8.36 4.59
C GLU A 114 2.58 7.53 4.09
N ILE A 115 1.47 8.18 3.68
CA ILE A 115 0.34 7.46 3.07
C ILE A 115 0.66 7.18 1.61
N ALA A 116 0.68 5.91 1.26
CA ALA A 116 0.98 5.40 -0.07
C ALA A 116 -0.27 4.85 -0.77
N SER A 117 -0.20 4.72 -2.08
CA SER A 117 -1.24 4.07 -2.87
C SER A 117 -1.05 2.55 -2.87
N HIS A 118 -2.13 1.81 -2.56
CA HIS A 118 -2.21 0.36 -2.80
C HIS A 118 -3.25 0.04 -3.88
N SER A 119 -3.42 0.95 -4.85
CA SER A 119 -4.47 1.01 -5.87
C SER A 119 -5.85 1.41 -5.32
N TYR A 120 -6.77 1.73 -6.22
CA TYR A 120 -8.17 1.93 -5.83
C TYR A 120 -8.89 0.58 -5.66
N HIS A 121 -8.81 -0.31 -6.65
CA HIS A 121 -9.55 -1.58 -6.67
C HIS A 121 -8.79 -2.71 -7.40
N LEU A 122 -7.46 -2.63 -7.53
CA LEU A 122 -6.67 -3.70 -8.15
C LEU A 122 -6.25 -4.79 -7.16
N HIS A 123 -6.60 -4.64 -5.86
CA HIS A 123 -6.32 -5.64 -4.84
C HIS A 123 -7.37 -6.75 -4.86
N GLN A 124 -7.47 -7.44 -6.01
CA GLN A 124 -8.39 -8.55 -6.25
C GLN A 124 -7.90 -9.45 -7.38
N GLY A 125 -8.44 -10.65 -7.43
CA GLY A 125 -8.32 -11.54 -8.58
C GLY A 125 -9.34 -11.19 -9.66
N VAL A 126 -8.95 -11.25 -10.94
CA VAL A 126 -9.83 -11.10 -12.08
C VAL A 126 -9.76 -12.33 -12.98
N ASN A 127 -10.81 -12.60 -13.76
CA ASN A 127 -10.84 -13.74 -14.66
C ASN A 127 -9.75 -13.64 -15.73
N ALA A 128 -8.78 -14.54 -15.68
CA ALA A 128 -7.60 -14.53 -16.52
C ALA A 128 -7.71 -15.38 -17.80
N ASN A 129 -8.70 -16.29 -17.88
CA ASN A 129 -8.81 -17.21 -19.02
C ASN A 129 -10.20 -17.86 -19.10
N PRO A 130 -10.48 -18.59 -20.20
CA PRO A 130 -11.76 -19.29 -20.39
C PRO A 130 -12.10 -20.32 -19.29
N GLN A 131 -11.09 -20.82 -18.55
CA GLN A 131 -11.26 -21.79 -17.48
C GLN A 131 -11.72 -21.16 -16.17
N GLY A 132 -11.74 -19.83 -16.08
CA GLY A 132 -12.18 -19.10 -14.89
C GLY A 132 -11.09 -18.95 -13.82
N ASN A 133 -9.83 -19.16 -14.15
CA ASN A 133 -8.73 -18.91 -13.21
C ASN A 133 -8.65 -17.42 -12.87
N LEU A 134 -8.47 -17.14 -11.59
CA LEU A 134 -8.28 -15.76 -11.11
C LEU A 134 -6.80 -15.43 -10.99
N GLU A 135 -6.42 -14.26 -11.49
CA GLU A 135 -5.07 -13.72 -11.40
C GLU A 135 -5.10 -12.26 -10.94
N PRO A 136 -4.00 -11.71 -10.38
CA PRO A 136 -3.97 -10.35 -9.88
C PRO A 136 -4.40 -9.31 -10.92
N ALA A 137 -5.37 -8.48 -10.56
CA ALA A 137 -6.03 -7.54 -11.47
C ALA A 137 -5.05 -6.52 -12.09
N ALA A 138 -3.97 -6.17 -11.39
CA ALA A 138 -3.00 -5.19 -11.83
C ALA A 138 -2.27 -5.62 -13.13
N ILE A 139 -1.91 -6.90 -13.26
CA ILE A 139 -1.09 -7.41 -14.37
C ILE A 139 -1.87 -8.21 -15.42
N THR A 140 -3.14 -8.52 -15.13
CA THR A 140 -3.93 -9.46 -15.93
C THR A 140 -4.80 -8.72 -16.95
N ARG A 141 -4.76 -9.18 -18.20
CA ARG A 141 -5.80 -8.86 -19.19
C ARG A 141 -7.04 -9.66 -18.89
N ILE A 142 -8.13 -8.97 -18.57
CA ILE A 142 -9.40 -9.62 -18.18
C ILE A 142 -9.95 -10.39 -19.37
N TYR A 143 -10.30 -11.67 -19.13
CA TYR A 143 -11.06 -12.46 -20.08
C TYR A 143 -12.55 -12.26 -19.84
N ASP A 144 -13.25 -11.71 -20.83
CA ASP A 144 -14.72 -11.58 -20.80
C ASP A 144 -15.37 -12.87 -21.32
N THR A 145 -16.09 -13.55 -20.45
CA THR A 145 -16.80 -14.80 -20.78
C THR A 145 -17.95 -14.62 -21.75
N LYS A 146 -18.52 -13.42 -21.86
CA LYS A 146 -19.65 -13.12 -22.76
C LYS A 146 -19.17 -12.93 -24.18
N SER A 147 -18.18 -12.08 -24.39
CA SER A 147 -17.58 -11.83 -25.70
C SER A 147 -16.55 -12.89 -26.09
N LYS A 148 -16.12 -13.74 -25.16
CA LYS A 148 -15.06 -14.75 -25.31
C LYS A 148 -13.76 -14.14 -25.81
N SER A 149 -13.41 -12.96 -25.32
CA SER A 149 -12.23 -12.23 -25.73
C SER A 149 -11.45 -11.68 -24.53
N TYR A 150 -10.18 -11.43 -24.76
CA TYR A 150 -9.34 -10.74 -23.76
C TYR A 150 -9.43 -9.22 -23.90
N GLU A 151 -9.30 -8.54 -22.79
CA GLU A 151 -9.06 -7.10 -22.75
C GLU A 151 -7.85 -6.76 -23.63
N ASN A 152 -8.00 -5.81 -24.54
CA ASN A 152 -6.90 -5.34 -25.39
C ASN A 152 -5.94 -4.45 -24.61
N ASP A 153 -4.79 -4.13 -25.19
CA ASP A 153 -3.75 -3.36 -24.54
C ASP A 153 -4.18 -1.95 -24.15
N ALA A 154 -4.98 -1.30 -25.00
CA ALA A 154 -5.46 0.06 -24.74
C ALA A 154 -6.45 0.09 -23.56
N ASP A 155 -7.39 -0.85 -23.53
CA ASP A 155 -8.38 -0.95 -22.45
C ASP A 155 -7.71 -1.32 -21.13
N TYR A 156 -6.75 -2.25 -21.14
CA TYR A 156 -5.94 -2.60 -19.98
C TYR A 156 -5.20 -1.38 -19.42
N GLN A 157 -4.49 -0.65 -20.28
CA GLN A 157 -3.76 0.54 -19.86
C GLN A 157 -4.69 1.62 -19.30
N ALA A 158 -5.82 1.84 -19.96
CA ALA A 158 -6.83 2.80 -19.50
C ALA A 158 -7.39 2.40 -18.14
N ARG A 159 -7.74 1.13 -17.94
CA ARG A 159 -8.26 0.61 -16.67
C ARG A 159 -7.28 0.83 -15.53
N VAL A 160 -6.02 0.44 -15.72
CA VAL A 160 -5.01 0.59 -14.69
C VAL A 160 -4.72 2.07 -14.39
N TYR A 161 -4.57 2.89 -15.43
CA TYR A 161 -4.36 4.33 -15.25
C TYR A 161 -5.50 4.99 -14.46
N GLN A 162 -6.76 4.70 -14.83
CA GLN A 162 -7.92 5.25 -14.15
C GLN A 162 -8.04 4.77 -12.70
N ASP A 163 -7.69 3.52 -12.41
CA ASP A 163 -7.69 2.98 -11.06
C ASP A 163 -6.68 3.70 -10.17
N LEU A 164 -5.41 3.78 -10.58
CA LEU A 164 -4.38 4.46 -9.80
C LEU A 164 -4.67 5.95 -9.64
N LYS A 165 -5.14 6.60 -10.71
CA LYS A 165 -5.54 8.01 -10.66
C LYS A 165 -6.70 8.22 -9.68
N LYS A 166 -7.72 7.36 -9.72
CA LYS A 166 -8.87 7.42 -8.82
C LYS A 166 -8.44 7.32 -7.36
N ASN A 167 -7.51 6.42 -7.04
CA ASN A 167 -6.98 6.33 -5.68
C ASN A 167 -6.30 7.63 -5.24
N ASN A 168 -5.43 8.18 -6.07
CA ASN A 168 -4.74 9.43 -5.76
C ASN A 168 -5.71 10.60 -5.57
N ASP A 169 -6.70 10.70 -6.44
CA ASP A 169 -7.71 11.77 -6.35
C ASP A 169 -8.60 11.62 -5.11
N LEU A 170 -8.98 10.39 -4.76
CA LEU A 170 -9.74 10.08 -3.55
C LEU A 170 -8.98 10.49 -2.29
N LEU A 171 -7.72 10.11 -2.17
CA LEU A 171 -6.88 10.47 -1.01
C LEU A 171 -6.75 11.98 -0.88
N LYS A 172 -6.52 12.71 -1.98
CA LYS A 172 -6.46 14.17 -1.99
C LYS A 172 -7.79 14.82 -1.62
N ALA A 173 -8.90 14.31 -2.13
CA ALA A 173 -10.24 14.83 -1.82
C ALA A 173 -10.57 14.74 -0.33
N HIS A 174 -9.99 13.76 0.38
CA HIS A 174 -10.11 13.61 1.83
C HIS A 174 -9.04 14.35 2.64
N GLY A 175 -8.24 15.24 2.01
CA GLY A 175 -7.26 16.09 2.69
C GLY A 175 -5.91 15.42 2.97
N LEU A 176 -5.65 14.27 2.37
CA LEU A 176 -4.33 13.66 2.41
C LEU A 176 -3.40 14.22 1.32
N ARG A 177 -2.10 14.12 1.53
CA ARG A 177 -1.12 14.47 0.49
C ARG A 177 -1.22 13.51 -0.69
N SER A 178 -0.86 13.98 -1.88
CA SER A 178 -0.74 13.07 -3.03
C SER A 178 0.28 11.96 -2.73
N PRO A 179 -0.07 10.69 -2.94
CA PRO A 179 0.88 9.60 -2.79
C PRO A 179 2.12 9.78 -3.67
N ARG A 180 3.28 9.50 -3.12
CA ARG A 180 4.58 9.47 -3.82
C ARG A 180 5.12 8.05 -3.97
N VAL A 181 4.45 7.11 -3.33
CA VAL A 181 4.81 5.69 -3.31
C VAL A 181 3.62 4.87 -3.77
N MET A 182 3.87 3.93 -4.67
CA MET A 182 2.96 2.87 -5.06
C MET A 182 3.46 1.54 -4.48
N VAL A 183 2.66 0.88 -3.68
CA VAL A 183 2.90 -0.50 -3.23
C VAL A 183 2.00 -1.41 -4.05
N TRP A 184 2.59 -2.36 -4.78
CA TRP A 184 1.83 -3.18 -5.71
C TRP A 184 1.07 -4.28 -4.98
N PRO A 185 -0.28 -4.39 -5.16
CA PRO A 185 -1.05 -5.50 -4.63
C PRO A 185 -0.44 -6.85 -5.02
N TYR A 186 -0.28 -7.74 -4.05
CA TYR A 186 0.37 -9.05 -4.21
C TYR A 186 1.83 -8.98 -4.70
N GLY A 187 2.47 -7.81 -4.65
CA GLY A 187 3.79 -7.56 -5.23
C GLY A 187 3.84 -7.65 -6.76
N ARG A 188 2.69 -7.74 -7.44
CA ARG A 188 2.62 -7.99 -8.88
C ARG A 188 2.59 -6.71 -9.69
N TYR A 189 3.56 -6.56 -10.58
CA TYR A 189 3.74 -5.41 -11.44
C TYR A 189 4.30 -5.78 -12.82
N ASN A 190 4.32 -4.83 -13.72
CA ASN A 190 5.06 -4.86 -14.96
C ASN A 190 5.59 -3.44 -15.28
N MET A 191 6.47 -3.31 -16.27
CA MET A 191 7.10 -2.02 -16.58
C MET A 191 6.12 -0.94 -17.04
N GLN A 192 5.00 -1.33 -17.66
CA GLN A 192 3.93 -0.37 -18.01
C GLN A 192 3.28 0.23 -16.74
N LEU A 193 3.05 -0.60 -15.72
CA LEU A 193 2.52 -0.16 -14.42
C LEU A 193 3.47 0.80 -13.71
N VAL A 194 4.77 0.50 -13.70
CA VAL A 194 5.80 1.38 -13.12
C VAL A 194 5.80 2.73 -13.82
N LYS A 195 5.73 2.75 -15.15
CA LYS A 195 5.62 3.99 -15.93
C LYS A 195 4.36 4.77 -15.57
N THR A 196 3.21 4.11 -15.50
CA THR A 196 1.92 4.72 -15.11
C THR A 196 1.96 5.32 -13.70
N ALA A 197 2.53 4.60 -12.72
CA ALA A 197 2.69 5.12 -11.37
C ALA A 197 3.57 6.39 -11.35
N LYS A 198 4.69 6.38 -12.07
CA LYS A 198 5.59 7.53 -12.21
C LYS A 198 4.89 8.74 -12.85
N GLU A 199 4.11 8.53 -13.91
CA GLU A 199 3.32 9.58 -14.58
C GLU A 199 2.28 10.20 -13.63
N LEU A 200 1.73 9.43 -12.70
CA LEU A 200 0.78 9.87 -11.68
C LEU A 200 1.45 10.44 -10.41
N GLY A 201 2.76 10.68 -10.44
CA GLY A 201 3.49 11.31 -9.34
C GLY A 201 4.00 10.35 -8.26
N MET A 202 4.01 9.05 -8.52
CA MET A 202 4.50 8.01 -7.61
C MET A 202 5.80 7.39 -8.17
N PRO A 203 6.95 8.07 -8.04
CA PRO A 203 8.22 7.60 -8.61
C PRO A 203 8.82 6.41 -7.86
N ILE A 204 8.38 6.13 -6.64
CA ILE A 204 8.82 4.99 -5.84
C ILE A 204 7.76 3.90 -5.97
N THR A 205 8.18 2.70 -6.34
CA THR A 205 7.31 1.53 -6.36
C THR A 205 7.90 0.43 -5.49
N ILE A 206 7.05 -0.26 -4.73
CA ILE A 206 7.44 -1.31 -3.79
C ILE A 206 6.78 -2.63 -4.22
N THR A 207 7.58 -3.68 -4.26
CA THR A 207 7.22 -5.03 -4.68
C THR A 207 7.55 -6.04 -3.57
N LEU A 208 7.32 -7.33 -3.84
CA LEU A 208 7.78 -8.43 -2.99
C LEU A 208 9.03 -9.11 -3.55
N ASP A 209 9.61 -8.58 -4.60
CA ASP A 209 10.87 -9.09 -5.15
C ASP A 209 12.05 -8.63 -4.30
N ASP A 210 13.07 -9.48 -4.18
CA ASP A 210 14.31 -9.15 -3.50
C ASP A 210 15.14 -8.17 -4.35
N GLY A 211 15.70 -7.16 -3.69
CA GLY A 211 16.57 -6.17 -4.32
C GLY A 211 15.98 -4.77 -4.37
N ALA A 212 16.80 -3.83 -4.82
CA ALA A 212 16.42 -2.45 -5.10
C ALA A 212 17.15 -2.00 -6.37
N ASP A 213 16.40 -1.56 -7.36
CA ASP A 213 16.90 -1.03 -8.63
C ASP A 213 16.91 0.51 -8.62
#